data_f7f1e1a9774c2feb573af8b34fb7b67a
#
_entry.id   f7f1e1a9774c2feb573af8b34fb7b67a
#
_cell.length_a   1.000
_cell.length_b   1.000
_cell.length_c   1.000
_cell.angle_alpha   90.00
_cell.angle_beta   90.00
_cell.angle_gamma   90.00
#
_symmetry.space_group_name_H-M   'P 1'
#
loop_
_entity.id
_entity.type
_entity.pdbx_description
1 polymer ?
#
loop_
_entity_poly.entity_id
_entity_poly.type
_entity_poly.pdbx_seq_one_letter_code
_entity_poly.pdbx_strand_id
1 'polypeptide(L)'
;MKPGSVDFSQRHEAAILIVDDAPANLDLLRKSMSEQGYQTYVATSGERALTIAQRAQPDLILLDVLMPDMDGIETCRRLKQHPLTQRIPVIFMSARTETDDVVAGFDAGAVDYIAKPLRLAEVYARVRAQLQIRSNNETQQEQAERLRTIVNNMAEGLLIIEADGRIQYTNPACDQYLGYRENELAGHSIGELLSPLVTQEYLDYFAMYAANPETAHKHGTREVAIRHRNGDSLSMDLTLTPMYLRQPLYIGLLHDITHHKQSEDALQRAAYLDSLTKIANRRHFDTFLEKEWQRAVRNGSALSLVVLDVDHFKLYNDSLGHPAGDACLQQVAQAIDTHACRPGDLAARYGGEEFVMLFSETEADGAMLLAEAIRGHIESLQLPHPRSPTSPWITVSIGVATIHPHQLDDRATLFVAADRALYVAKEGGRNQVRATRSGSTAWETVKALVLR
;
A
#
# COMPACT_ATOMS: atom_id res chain seq x y z
N MET A 1 22.42 8.31 -28.62
CA MET A 1 21.18 7.92 -29.34
C MET A 1 20.07 8.81 -28.83
N LYS A 2 19.52 9.69 -29.65
CA LYS A 2 18.35 10.52 -29.30
C LYS A 2 17.12 9.64 -29.35
N PRO A 3 16.18 9.74 -28.38
CA PRO A 3 14.91 9.02 -28.46
C PRO A 3 14.10 9.59 -29.62
N GLY A 4 13.64 8.70 -30.50
CA GLY A 4 12.84 9.03 -31.66
C GLY A 4 11.52 9.68 -31.23
N SER A 5 11.27 10.86 -31.75
CA SER A 5 9.96 11.49 -31.72
C SER A 5 8.99 10.61 -32.51
N VAL A 6 8.01 10.04 -31.86
CA VAL A 6 6.86 9.42 -32.53
C VAL A 6 6.05 10.56 -33.15
N ASP A 7 6.12 10.65 -34.45
CA ASP A 7 5.37 11.61 -35.27
C ASP A 7 3.89 11.14 -35.32
N PHE A 8 3.03 11.75 -34.51
CA PHE A 8 1.58 11.55 -34.46
C PHE A 8 0.82 12.40 -35.52
N SER A 9 1.46 12.82 -36.57
CA SER A 9 0.83 13.57 -37.64
C SER A 9 0.25 12.68 -38.76
N GLN A 10 -0.61 11.70 -38.45
CA GLN A 10 -1.65 11.31 -39.40
C GLN A 10 -2.78 12.33 -39.30
N ARG A 11 -2.64 13.48 -39.98
CA ARG A 11 -3.75 14.40 -40.23
C ARG A 11 -4.72 13.65 -41.14
N HIS A 12 -5.84 13.17 -40.57
CA HIS A 12 -7.01 12.92 -41.39
C HIS A 12 -7.36 14.23 -42.08
N GLU A 13 -7.44 14.21 -43.42
CA GLU A 13 -7.93 15.34 -44.20
C GLU A 13 -9.35 15.64 -43.66
N ALA A 14 -9.55 16.82 -43.06
CA ALA A 14 -10.83 17.15 -42.46
C ALA A 14 -11.94 17.12 -43.53
N ALA A 15 -13.06 16.52 -43.20
CA ALA A 15 -14.18 16.30 -44.08
C ALA A 15 -15.27 17.38 -43.91
N ILE A 16 -15.64 18.03 -44.98
CA ILE A 16 -16.65 19.11 -44.97
C ILE A 16 -17.86 18.70 -45.80
N LEU A 17 -19.05 18.78 -45.22
CA LEU A 17 -20.29 18.65 -45.94
C LEU A 17 -20.81 20.04 -46.37
N ILE A 18 -21.01 20.22 -47.64
CA ILE A 18 -21.50 21.45 -48.26
C ILE A 18 -22.95 21.24 -48.71
N VAL A 19 -23.87 22.05 -48.26
CA VAL A 19 -25.30 21.93 -48.52
C VAL A 19 -25.81 23.24 -49.10
N ASP A 20 -26.27 23.20 -50.34
CA ASP A 20 -26.83 24.35 -51.07
C ASP A 20 -27.72 23.80 -52.21
N ASP A 21 -28.86 24.38 -52.47
CA ASP A 21 -29.75 23.92 -53.54
C ASP A 21 -29.28 24.35 -54.95
N ALA A 22 -28.36 25.36 -55.03
CA ALA A 22 -27.79 25.82 -56.28
C ALA A 22 -26.51 25.02 -56.67
N PRO A 23 -26.50 24.24 -57.76
CA PRO A 23 -25.36 23.45 -58.18
C PRO A 23 -24.07 24.27 -58.40
N ALA A 24 -24.23 25.53 -58.87
CA ALA A 24 -23.09 26.43 -59.08
C ALA A 24 -22.35 26.78 -57.79
N ASN A 25 -23.07 26.95 -56.66
CA ASN A 25 -22.47 27.20 -55.32
C ASN A 25 -21.75 25.95 -54.84
N LEU A 26 -22.38 24.77 -55.02
CA LEU A 26 -21.77 23.50 -54.62
C LEU A 26 -20.45 23.25 -55.36
N ASP A 27 -20.42 23.43 -56.69
CA ASP A 27 -19.20 23.22 -57.48
C ASP A 27 -18.08 24.22 -57.10
N LEU A 28 -18.43 25.47 -56.90
CA LEU A 28 -17.47 26.48 -56.46
C LEU A 28 -16.84 26.12 -55.12
N LEU A 29 -17.70 25.87 -54.11
CA LEU A 29 -17.21 25.56 -52.74
C LEU A 29 -16.46 24.22 -52.69
N ARG A 30 -16.98 23.19 -53.36
CA ARG A 30 -16.35 21.88 -53.46
C ARG A 30 -14.91 21.97 -54.02
N LYS A 31 -14.77 22.64 -55.18
CA LYS A 31 -13.47 22.85 -55.79
C LYS A 31 -12.53 23.60 -54.87
N SER A 32 -13.02 24.67 -54.34
CA SER A 32 -12.29 25.55 -53.48
C SER A 32 -11.81 24.91 -52.15
N MET A 33 -12.67 24.13 -51.48
CA MET A 33 -12.31 23.38 -50.27
C MET A 33 -11.32 22.22 -50.58
N SER A 34 -11.53 21.50 -51.70
CA SER A 34 -10.61 20.43 -52.11
C SER A 34 -9.21 20.98 -52.46
N GLU A 35 -9.12 22.16 -53.05
CA GLU A 35 -7.82 22.85 -53.30
C GLU A 35 -7.06 23.19 -51.98
N GLN A 36 -7.79 23.34 -50.88
CA GLN A 36 -7.22 23.54 -49.53
C GLN A 36 -6.91 22.22 -48.78
N GLY A 37 -7.12 21.07 -49.43
CA GLY A 37 -6.84 19.76 -48.86
C GLY A 37 -7.96 19.18 -47.99
N TYR A 38 -9.19 19.70 -48.08
CA TYR A 38 -10.35 19.16 -47.38
C TYR A 38 -11.05 18.08 -48.21
N GLN A 39 -11.47 16.98 -47.57
CA GLN A 39 -12.38 16.05 -48.15
C GLN A 39 -13.79 16.68 -48.20
N THR A 40 -14.48 16.61 -49.32
CA THR A 40 -15.79 17.30 -49.47
C THR A 40 -16.91 16.35 -49.81
N TYR A 41 -18.02 16.47 -49.10
CA TYR A 41 -19.33 15.87 -49.43
C TYR A 41 -20.26 16.99 -49.82
N VAL A 42 -21.22 16.68 -50.71
CA VAL A 42 -22.18 17.65 -51.21
C VAL A 42 -23.61 17.12 -51.09
N ALA A 43 -24.53 18.00 -50.68
CA ALA A 43 -25.97 17.73 -50.64
C ALA A 43 -26.74 18.88 -51.24
N THR A 44 -27.79 18.58 -51.99
CA THR A 44 -28.66 19.56 -52.67
C THR A 44 -29.96 19.82 -51.91
N SER A 45 -30.15 19.20 -50.72
CA SER A 45 -31.33 19.39 -49.87
C SER A 45 -31.01 19.06 -48.40
N GLY A 46 -31.85 19.53 -47.47
CA GLY A 46 -31.74 19.21 -46.05
C GLY A 46 -31.86 17.72 -45.74
N GLU A 47 -32.74 16.96 -46.40
CA GLU A 47 -32.87 15.52 -46.19
C GLU A 47 -31.63 14.72 -46.60
N ARG A 48 -31.04 15.10 -47.76
CA ARG A 48 -29.78 14.52 -48.19
C ARG A 48 -28.63 14.86 -47.25
N ALA A 49 -28.60 16.10 -46.75
CA ALA A 49 -27.61 16.57 -45.75
C ALA A 49 -27.69 15.73 -44.49
N LEU A 50 -28.88 15.47 -43.93
CA LEU A 50 -29.08 14.63 -42.75
C LEU A 50 -28.54 13.20 -42.98
N THR A 51 -28.88 12.62 -44.16
CA THR A 51 -28.43 11.26 -44.50
C THR A 51 -26.92 11.16 -44.63
N ILE A 52 -26.29 12.11 -45.32
CA ILE A 52 -24.84 12.18 -45.52
C ILE A 52 -24.14 12.44 -44.17
N ALA A 53 -24.61 13.38 -43.37
CA ALA A 53 -24.05 13.69 -42.10
C ALA A 53 -24.00 12.47 -41.12
N GLN A 54 -25.09 11.68 -41.09
CA GLN A 54 -25.15 10.46 -40.30
C GLN A 54 -24.19 9.37 -40.76
N ARG A 55 -23.99 9.22 -42.09
CA ARG A 55 -23.12 8.17 -42.65
C ARG A 55 -21.65 8.54 -42.69
N ALA A 56 -21.37 9.77 -43.16
CA ALA A 56 -19.99 10.23 -43.40
C ALA A 56 -19.34 10.92 -42.18
N GLN A 57 -20.14 11.36 -41.18
CA GLN A 57 -19.68 12.02 -39.99
C GLN A 57 -18.67 13.15 -40.30
N PRO A 58 -19.04 14.18 -41.09
CA PRO A 58 -18.12 15.25 -41.48
C PRO A 58 -17.66 16.05 -40.29
N ASP A 59 -16.51 16.68 -40.40
CA ASP A 59 -15.93 17.52 -39.35
C ASP A 59 -16.57 18.90 -39.26
N LEU A 60 -17.24 19.34 -40.33
CA LEU A 60 -17.96 20.61 -40.40
C LEU A 60 -19.04 20.56 -41.50
N ILE A 61 -20.12 21.30 -41.33
CA ILE A 61 -21.17 21.45 -42.31
C ILE A 61 -21.29 22.95 -42.68
N LEU A 62 -21.16 23.23 -43.98
CA LEU A 62 -21.59 24.53 -44.56
C LEU A 62 -23.01 24.36 -45.06
N LEU A 63 -23.98 25.10 -44.56
CA LEU A 63 -25.40 24.88 -44.78
C LEU A 63 -26.08 26.16 -45.27
N ASP A 64 -26.65 26.11 -46.46
CA ASP A 64 -27.50 27.21 -46.92
C ASP A 64 -28.77 27.30 -46.08
N VAL A 65 -29.15 28.50 -45.75
CA VAL A 65 -30.38 28.77 -45.00
C VAL A 65 -31.61 28.62 -45.87
N LEU A 66 -31.57 29.12 -47.13
CA LEU A 66 -32.71 29.15 -48.02
C LEU A 66 -32.66 27.96 -48.97
N MET A 67 -33.38 26.92 -48.65
CA MET A 67 -33.54 25.72 -49.51
C MET A 67 -35.02 25.35 -49.63
N PRO A 68 -35.42 24.73 -50.75
CA PRO A 68 -36.80 24.24 -50.92
C PRO A 68 -37.07 23.05 -49.97
N ASP A 69 -38.33 22.80 -49.68
CA ASP A 69 -38.88 21.73 -48.83
C ASP A 69 -38.48 21.84 -47.36
N MET A 70 -37.21 21.60 -47.06
CA MET A 70 -36.64 21.72 -45.72
C MET A 70 -35.55 22.78 -45.75
N ASP A 71 -35.76 23.88 -45.05
CA ASP A 71 -34.81 24.99 -44.94
C ASP A 71 -33.57 24.58 -44.09
N GLY A 72 -32.53 25.45 -44.11
CA GLY A 72 -31.31 25.20 -43.39
C GLY A 72 -31.52 25.25 -41.88
N ILE A 73 -32.42 26.08 -41.37
CA ILE A 73 -32.65 26.21 -39.91
C ILE A 73 -33.26 24.92 -39.35
N GLU A 74 -34.27 24.34 -40.03
CA GLU A 74 -34.85 23.06 -39.64
C GLU A 74 -33.88 21.93 -39.80
N THR A 75 -33.08 21.96 -40.88
CA THR A 75 -32.01 20.97 -41.12
C THR A 75 -31.00 21.01 -39.95
N CYS A 76 -30.54 22.19 -39.54
CA CYS A 76 -29.63 22.35 -38.39
C CYS A 76 -30.23 21.81 -37.10
N ARG A 77 -31.48 22.16 -36.80
CA ARG A 77 -32.20 21.69 -35.61
C ARG A 77 -32.24 20.16 -35.54
N ARG A 78 -32.55 19.49 -36.64
CA ARG A 78 -32.54 18.00 -36.72
C ARG A 78 -31.15 17.41 -36.58
N LEU A 79 -30.11 18.03 -37.16
CA LEU A 79 -28.71 17.63 -36.94
C LEU A 79 -28.34 17.72 -35.46
N LYS A 80 -28.76 18.75 -34.77
CA LYS A 80 -28.45 18.98 -33.35
C LYS A 80 -29.26 18.11 -32.37
N GLN A 81 -30.38 17.59 -32.80
CA GLN A 81 -31.19 16.63 -32.02
C GLN A 81 -30.71 15.17 -32.14
N HIS A 82 -29.93 14.84 -33.16
CA HIS A 82 -29.51 13.47 -33.38
C HIS A 82 -28.15 13.18 -32.72
N PRO A 83 -28.01 12.09 -31.93
CA PRO A 83 -26.79 11.79 -31.15
C PRO A 83 -25.50 11.75 -31.98
N LEU A 84 -25.56 11.23 -33.21
CA LEU A 84 -24.38 11.12 -34.08
C LEU A 84 -23.95 12.44 -34.71
N THR A 85 -24.87 13.43 -34.87
CA THR A 85 -24.57 14.64 -35.62
C THR A 85 -24.59 15.90 -34.76
N GLN A 86 -25.11 15.85 -33.52
CA GLN A 86 -25.25 17.00 -32.62
C GLN A 86 -23.95 17.77 -32.37
N ARG A 87 -22.81 17.08 -32.39
CA ARG A 87 -21.52 17.70 -32.14
C ARG A 87 -20.86 18.31 -33.37
N ILE A 88 -21.36 18.03 -34.57
CA ILE A 88 -20.80 18.56 -35.82
C ILE A 88 -21.06 20.07 -35.88
N PRO A 89 -20.04 20.94 -36.01
CA PRO A 89 -20.27 22.37 -36.17
C PRO A 89 -20.96 22.69 -37.50
N VAL A 90 -21.96 23.54 -37.44
CA VAL A 90 -22.72 24.00 -38.60
C VAL A 90 -22.47 25.50 -38.81
N ILE A 91 -22.02 25.89 -39.98
CA ILE A 91 -21.87 27.27 -40.40
C ILE A 91 -22.95 27.55 -41.44
N PHE A 92 -23.81 28.53 -41.18
CA PHE A 92 -24.79 28.94 -42.16
C PHE A 92 -24.22 29.79 -43.27
N MET A 93 -24.74 29.62 -44.49
CA MET A 93 -24.54 30.50 -45.62
C MET A 93 -25.88 31.22 -45.90
N SER A 94 -25.95 32.52 -45.76
CA SER A 94 -27.24 33.27 -45.86
C SER A 94 -27.12 34.54 -46.66
N ALA A 95 -28.12 34.80 -47.48
CA ALA A 95 -28.31 36.11 -48.13
C ALA A 95 -29.02 37.12 -47.17
N ARG A 96 -29.61 36.62 -46.08
CA ARG A 96 -30.27 37.46 -45.08
C ARG A 96 -29.29 37.87 -44.00
N THR A 97 -29.16 39.15 -43.80
CA THR A 97 -28.31 39.77 -42.79
C THR A 97 -29.09 40.47 -41.70
N GLU A 98 -30.43 40.29 -41.68
CA GLU A 98 -31.27 40.85 -40.64
C GLU A 98 -31.01 40.17 -39.29
N THR A 99 -31.00 40.95 -38.23
CA THR A 99 -30.61 40.49 -36.89
C THR A 99 -31.44 39.29 -36.41
N ASP A 100 -32.73 39.26 -36.74
CA ASP A 100 -33.67 38.21 -36.31
C ASP A 100 -33.36 36.84 -36.96
N ASP A 101 -32.95 36.81 -38.23
CA ASP A 101 -32.57 35.57 -38.94
C ASP A 101 -31.24 35.00 -38.41
N VAL A 102 -30.29 35.85 -38.04
CA VAL A 102 -29.02 35.45 -37.45
C VAL A 102 -29.24 34.85 -36.05
N VAL A 103 -30.08 35.48 -35.24
CA VAL A 103 -30.45 34.95 -33.91
C VAL A 103 -31.11 33.58 -34.02
N ALA A 104 -32.10 33.44 -34.92
CA ALA A 104 -32.79 32.17 -35.16
C ALA A 104 -31.81 31.03 -35.58
N GLY A 105 -30.78 31.36 -36.32
CA GLY A 105 -29.72 30.44 -36.70
C GLY A 105 -28.89 29.95 -35.52
N PHE A 106 -28.45 30.82 -34.64
CA PHE A 106 -27.73 30.46 -33.41
C PHE A 106 -28.62 29.65 -32.44
N ASP A 107 -29.88 29.99 -32.31
CA ASP A 107 -30.87 29.27 -31.51
C ASP A 107 -31.11 27.83 -32.05
N ALA A 108 -30.97 27.63 -33.37
CA ALA A 108 -31.02 26.32 -33.98
C ALA A 108 -29.73 25.48 -33.74
N GLY A 109 -28.68 26.08 -33.12
CA GLY A 109 -27.42 25.40 -32.74
C GLY A 109 -26.27 25.57 -33.74
N ALA A 110 -26.37 26.51 -34.70
CA ALA A 110 -25.23 26.86 -35.55
C ALA A 110 -24.14 27.57 -34.74
N VAL A 111 -22.87 27.39 -35.17
CA VAL A 111 -21.69 27.98 -34.48
C VAL A 111 -21.22 29.27 -35.15
N ASP A 112 -21.60 29.52 -36.39
CA ASP A 112 -21.21 30.71 -37.15
C ASP A 112 -22.11 30.90 -38.38
N TYR A 113 -21.95 32.02 -39.08
CA TYR A 113 -22.65 32.30 -40.33
C TYR A 113 -21.74 33.04 -41.34
N ILE A 114 -22.03 32.90 -42.64
CA ILE A 114 -21.32 33.54 -43.74
C ILE A 114 -22.36 34.26 -44.65
N ALA A 115 -22.15 35.52 -44.90
CA ALA A 115 -23.04 36.32 -45.77
C ALA A 115 -22.81 35.97 -47.26
N LYS A 116 -23.88 35.81 -48.03
CA LYS A 116 -23.83 35.78 -49.49
C LYS A 116 -23.84 37.19 -50.05
N PRO A 117 -23.02 37.53 -51.09
CA PRO A 117 -22.26 36.63 -51.94
C PRO A 117 -21.00 36.13 -51.22
N LEU A 118 -20.72 34.82 -51.41
CA LEU A 118 -19.66 34.11 -50.71
C LEU A 118 -18.26 34.65 -51.11
N ARG A 119 -17.52 35.11 -50.10
CA ARG A 119 -16.11 35.50 -50.25
C ARG A 119 -15.25 34.32 -49.77
N LEU A 120 -14.61 33.63 -50.70
CA LEU A 120 -13.85 32.40 -50.39
C LEU A 120 -12.84 32.56 -49.25
N ALA A 121 -12.16 33.74 -49.19
CA ALA A 121 -11.23 34.03 -48.09
C ALA A 121 -11.93 34.04 -46.71
N GLU A 122 -13.15 34.52 -46.62
CA GLU A 122 -13.96 34.51 -45.40
C GLU A 122 -14.41 33.08 -45.05
N VAL A 123 -14.89 32.32 -46.04
CA VAL A 123 -15.27 30.91 -45.87
C VAL A 123 -14.12 30.12 -45.30
N TYR A 124 -12.92 30.23 -45.87
CA TYR A 124 -11.72 29.54 -45.38
C TYR A 124 -11.36 29.92 -43.94
N ALA A 125 -11.38 31.21 -43.62
CA ALA A 125 -11.06 31.71 -42.29
C ALA A 125 -11.98 31.09 -41.22
N ARG A 126 -13.31 31.09 -41.49
CA ARG A 126 -14.32 30.58 -40.57
C ARG A 126 -14.26 29.05 -40.44
N VAL A 127 -14.16 28.33 -41.57
CA VAL A 127 -14.01 26.88 -41.59
C VAL A 127 -12.81 26.48 -40.76
N ARG A 128 -11.64 27.11 -41.03
CA ARG A 128 -10.41 26.79 -40.29
C ARG A 128 -10.53 27.09 -38.81
N ALA A 129 -11.15 28.19 -38.41
CA ALA A 129 -11.37 28.56 -37.03
C ALA A 129 -12.24 27.50 -36.30
N GLN A 130 -13.35 27.07 -36.92
CA GLN A 130 -14.24 26.09 -36.30
C GLN A 130 -13.62 24.70 -36.23
N LEU A 131 -12.87 24.27 -37.23
CA LEU A 131 -12.13 23.01 -37.20
C LEU A 131 -11.05 23.01 -36.11
N GLN A 132 -10.36 24.15 -35.92
CA GLN A 132 -9.37 24.28 -34.85
C GLN A 132 -10.00 24.20 -33.45
N ILE A 133 -11.13 24.88 -33.24
CA ILE A 133 -11.88 24.81 -31.96
C ILE A 133 -12.32 23.38 -31.67
N ARG A 134 -12.85 22.69 -32.68
CA ARG A 134 -13.24 21.26 -32.53
C ARG A 134 -12.08 20.38 -32.16
N SER A 135 -10.96 20.46 -32.90
CA SER A 135 -9.75 19.67 -32.64
C SER A 135 -9.19 19.93 -31.26
N ASN A 136 -9.16 21.19 -30.80
CA ASN A 136 -8.71 21.51 -29.44
C ASN A 136 -9.62 20.90 -28.37
N ASN A 137 -10.94 20.95 -28.55
CA ASN A 137 -11.91 20.36 -27.62
C ASN A 137 -11.78 18.82 -27.56
N GLU A 138 -11.64 18.17 -28.73
CA GLU A 138 -11.43 16.73 -28.81
C GLU A 138 -10.14 16.30 -28.13
N THR A 139 -9.03 17.03 -28.36
CA THR A 139 -7.75 16.77 -27.70
C THR A 139 -7.84 16.95 -26.18
N GLN A 140 -8.53 17.99 -25.71
CA GLN A 140 -8.73 18.21 -24.27
C GLN A 140 -9.56 17.10 -23.61
N GLN A 141 -10.63 16.67 -24.29
CA GLN A 141 -11.46 15.56 -23.80
C GLN A 141 -10.66 14.25 -23.72
N GLU A 142 -9.91 13.93 -24.79
CA GLU A 142 -9.08 12.74 -24.84
C GLU A 142 -8.00 12.74 -23.73
N GLN A 143 -7.35 13.89 -23.50
CA GLN A 143 -6.40 14.07 -22.41
C GLN A 143 -7.04 13.88 -21.04
N ALA A 144 -8.22 14.45 -20.81
CA ALA A 144 -8.96 14.32 -19.57
C ALA A 144 -9.39 12.86 -19.31
N GLU A 145 -9.90 12.16 -20.33
CA GLU A 145 -10.25 10.74 -20.23
C GLU A 145 -9.03 9.85 -19.98
N ARG A 146 -7.92 10.15 -20.64
CA ARG A 146 -6.64 9.44 -20.42
C ARG A 146 -6.15 9.60 -18.99
N LEU A 147 -6.15 10.82 -18.45
CA LEU A 147 -5.75 11.07 -17.07
C LEU A 147 -6.68 10.37 -16.09
N ARG A 148 -7.98 10.44 -16.32
CA ARG A 148 -8.97 9.72 -15.49
C ARG A 148 -8.75 8.22 -15.51
N THR A 149 -8.46 7.65 -16.68
CA THR A 149 -8.17 6.22 -16.82
C THR A 149 -6.90 5.82 -16.06
N ILE A 150 -5.83 6.64 -16.12
CA ILE A 150 -4.60 6.40 -15.37
C ILE A 150 -4.89 6.40 -13.87
N VAL A 151 -5.55 7.43 -13.35
CA VAL A 151 -5.86 7.58 -11.92
C VAL A 151 -6.76 6.44 -11.42
N ASN A 152 -7.76 6.05 -12.20
CA ASN A 152 -8.68 4.97 -11.82
C ASN A 152 -8.04 3.58 -11.82
N ASN A 153 -6.97 3.37 -12.59
CA ASN A 153 -6.23 2.10 -12.64
C ASN A 153 -4.94 2.11 -11.81
N MET A 154 -4.66 3.16 -11.06
CA MET A 154 -3.55 3.15 -10.10
C MET A 154 -3.84 2.13 -8.99
N ALA A 155 -2.80 1.38 -8.62
CA ALA A 155 -2.86 0.48 -7.47
C ALA A 155 -2.76 1.21 -6.12
N GLU A 156 -2.23 2.44 -6.12
CA GLU A 156 -2.16 3.26 -4.92
C GLU A 156 -3.45 4.05 -4.73
N GLY A 157 -3.89 4.17 -3.47
CA GLY A 157 -5.00 5.04 -3.11
C GLY A 157 -4.60 6.52 -3.29
N LEU A 158 -5.39 7.25 -4.07
CA LEU A 158 -5.20 8.69 -4.27
C LEU A 158 -6.40 9.43 -3.70
N LEU A 159 -6.11 10.48 -2.93
CA LEU A 159 -7.12 11.40 -2.42
C LEU A 159 -6.67 12.85 -2.66
N ILE A 160 -7.63 13.73 -2.94
CA ILE A 160 -7.43 15.17 -3.04
C ILE A 160 -8.14 15.81 -1.85
N ILE A 161 -7.38 16.61 -1.10
CA ILE A 161 -7.84 17.23 0.15
C ILE A 161 -7.78 18.74 0.02
N GLU A 162 -8.80 19.43 0.50
CA GLU A 162 -8.84 20.89 0.62
C GLU A 162 -8.07 21.38 1.85
N ALA A 163 -7.77 22.66 1.92
CA ALA A 163 -7.01 23.25 3.01
C ALA A 163 -7.69 23.13 4.39
N ASP A 164 -8.99 22.91 4.44
CA ASP A 164 -9.78 22.67 5.66
C ASP A 164 -9.83 21.19 6.07
N GLY A 165 -9.15 20.31 5.33
CA GLY A 165 -9.11 18.88 5.59
C GLY A 165 -10.27 18.09 4.96
N ARG A 166 -11.12 18.71 4.14
CA ARG A 166 -12.19 17.98 3.42
C ARG A 166 -11.65 17.25 2.22
N ILE A 167 -12.12 16.04 2.03
CA ILE A 167 -11.78 15.20 0.88
C ILE A 167 -12.62 15.66 -0.30
N GLN A 168 -11.97 16.13 -1.36
CA GLN A 168 -12.61 16.54 -2.60
C GLN A 168 -12.82 15.36 -3.56
N TYR A 169 -11.86 14.42 -3.59
CA TYR A 169 -11.86 13.30 -4.52
C TYR A 169 -11.07 12.12 -3.96
N THR A 170 -11.50 10.91 -4.29
CA THR A 170 -10.76 9.65 -4.10
C THR A 170 -10.78 8.84 -5.39
N ASN A 171 -9.72 8.07 -5.65
CA ASN A 171 -9.73 7.10 -6.73
C ASN A 171 -10.30 5.75 -6.26
N PRO A 172 -10.69 4.84 -7.19
CA PRO A 172 -11.26 3.55 -6.83
C PRO A 172 -10.39 2.70 -5.90
N ALA A 173 -9.06 2.78 -6.00
CA ALA A 173 -8.15 2.06 -5.10
C ALA A 173 -8.26 2.57 -3.66
N CYS A 174 -8.34 3.90 -3.45
CA CYS A 174 -8.55 4.50 -2.15
C CYS A 174 -9.87 4.03 -1.52
N ASP A 175 -10.96 4.10 -2.29
CA ASP A 175 -12.28 3.66 -1.83
C ASP A 175 -12.29 2.18 -1.45
N GLN A 176 -11.63 1.33 -2.25
CA GLN A 176 -11.51 -0.10 -2.01
C GLN A 176 -10.71 -0.40 -0.74
N TYR A 177 -9.55 0.25 -0.53
CA TYR A 177 -8.73 0.05 0.66
C TYR A 177 -9.47 0.43 1.94
N LEU A 178 -10.23 1.51 1.88
CA LEU A 178 -10.95 2.03 3.04
C LEU A 178 -12.35 1.42 3.24
N GLY A 179 -12.82 0.60 2.28
CA GLY A 179 -14.11 -0.10 2.34
C GLY A 179 -15.31 0.81 2.05
N TYR A 180 -15.12 1.92 1.37
CA TYR A 180 -16.19 2.85 0.98
C TYR A 180 -16.64 2.60 -0.46
N ARG A 181 -17.81 3.13 -0.82
CA ARG A 181 -18.29 3.12 -2.20
C ARG A 181 -17.68 4.29 -2.96
N GLU A 182 -17.71 4.20 -4.29
CA GLU A 182 -17.24 5.27 -5.17
C GLU A 182 -17.88 6.62 -4.79
N ASN A 183 -17.04 7.63 -4.59
CA ASN A 183 -17.40 8.99 -4.18
C ASN A 183 -18.09 9.12 -2.79
N GLU A 184 -18.15 8.08 -1.97
CA GLU A 184 -18.77 8.16 -0.64
C GLU A 184 -17.96 9.06 0.31
N LEU A 185 -16.65 9.08 0.16
CA LEU A 185 -15.74 9.90 0.97
C LEU A 185 -15.69 11.38 0.57
N ALA A 186 -16.23 11.75 -0.59
CA ALA A 186 -16.24 13.14 -1.02
C ALA A 186 -17.06 14.02 -0.05
N GLY A 187 -16.45 15.11 0.43
CA GLY A 187 -17.03 16.01 1.42
C GLY A 187 -16.80 15.62 2.89
N HIS A 188 -16.33 14.40 3.18
CA HIS A 188 -15.95 13.98 4.53
C HIS A 188 -14.61 14.61 4.95
N SER A 189 -14.40 14.72 6.25
CA SER A 189 -13.11 15.17 6.79
C SER A 189 -12.10 14.02 6.83
N ILE A 190 -10.85 14.29 6.46
CA ILE A 190 -9.76 13.33 6.65
C ILE A 190 -9.61 12.92 8.14
N GLY A 191 -10.04 13.76 9.05
CA GLY A 191 -10.07 13.47 10.49
C GLY A 191 -10.99 12.32 10.90
N GLU A 192 -11.94 11.94 10.05
CA GLU A 192 -12.77 10.76 10.30
C GLU A 192 -12.01 9.45 10.03
N LEU A 193 -10.96 9.53 9.22
CA LEU A 193 -10.12 8.40 8.83
C LEU A 193 -8.88 8.25 9.71
N LEU A 194 -8.36 9.34 10.28
CA LEU A 194 -7.13 9.40 11.04
C LEU A 194 -7.39 9.52 12.56
N SER A 195 -6.38 9.25 13.36
CA SER A 195 -6.44 9.56 14.79
C SER A 195 -6.46 11.07 15.02
N PRO A 196 -7.08 11.59 16.11
CA PRO A 196 -7.18 13.04 16.38
C PRO A 196 -5.83 13.76 16.40
N LEU A 197 -4.79 13.13 16.95
CA LEU A 197 -3.44 13.71 17.02
C LEU A 197 -2.83 13.89 15.63
N VAL A 198 -2.91 12.87 14.78
CA VAL A 198 -2.42 12.89 13.40
C VAL A 198 -3.21 13.88 12.55
N THR A 199 -4.52 13.94 12.75
CA THR A 199 -5.40 14.91 12.07
C THR A 199 -4.96 16.34 12.37
N GLN A 200 -4.71 16.69 13.63
CA GLN A 200 -4.31 18.04 14.02
C GLN A 200 -2.97 18.43 13.38
N GLU A 201 -2.00 17.53 13.37
CA GLU A 201 -0.70 17.76 12.71
C GLU A 201 -0.85 18.09 11.23
N TYR A 202 -1.75 17.38 10.51
CA TYR A 202 -1.99 17.65 9.09
C TYR A 202 -2.77 18.93 8.86
N LEU A 203 -3.76 19.26 9.69
CA LEU A 203 -4.49 20.52 9.59
C LEU A 203 -3.56 21.71 9.85
N ASP A 204 -2.67 21.61 10.81
CA ASP A 204 -1.65 22.64 11.08
C ASP A 204 -0.70 22.80 9.88
N TYR A 205 -0.28 21.69 9.27
CA TYR A 205 0.51 21.70 8.04
C TYR A 205 -0.23 22.38 6.89
N PHE A 206 -1.52 22.07 6.67
CA PHE A 206 -2.33 22.69 5.62
C PHE A 206 -2.48 24.20 5.86
N ALA A 207 -2.73 24.63 7.10
CA ALA A 207 -2.85 26.02 7.45
C ALA A 207 -1.53 26.80 7.24
N MET A 208 -0.41 26.21 7.63
CA MET A 208 0.93 26.81 7.42
C MET A 208 1.22 26.99 5.93
N TYR A 209 0.91 25.98 5.12
CA TYR A 209 1.11 25.99 3.68
C TYR A 209 0.19 26.98 2.95
N ALA A 210 -1.08 27.03 3.35
CA ALA A 210 -2.02 28.00 2.77
C ALA A 210 -1.58 29.46 3.04
N ALA A 211 -0.94 29.71 4.20
CA ALA A 211 -0.43 31.03 4.55
C ALA A 211 0.88 31.39 3.80
N ASN A 212 1.74 30.45 3.50
CA ASN A 212 3.03 30.71 2.86
C ASN A 212 3.45 29.59 1.88
N PRO A 213 2.96 29.63 0.65
CA PRO A 213 3.14 28.60 -0.36
C PRO A 213 4.60 28.32 -0.77
N GLU A 214 5.48 29.30 -0.67
CA GLU A 214 6.89 29.14 -1.06
C GLU A 214 7.70 28.30 -0.07
N THR A 215 7.20 28.11 1.14
CA THR A 215 7.86 27.31 2.20
C THR A 215 7.44 25.84 2.19
N ALA A 216 6.55 25.48 1.30
CA ALA A 216 6.01 24.13 1.24
C ALA A 216 7.03 23.12 0.74
N HIS A 217 7.53 22.35 1.64
CA HIS A 217 8.26 21.14 1.31
C HIS A 217 7.27 19.97 1.25
N LYS A 218 7.54 19.02 0.34
CA LYS A 218 6.84 17.74 0.30
C LYS A 218 6.86 17.13 1.70
N HIS A 219 5.69 16.91 2.29
CA HIS A 219 5.61 16.15 3.53
C HIS A 219 6.06 14.71 3.19
N GLY A 220 7.12 14.23 3.84
CA GLY A 220 7.66 12.90 3.60
C GLY A 220 6.59 11.83 3.82
N THR A 221 6.83 10.64 3.28
CA THR A 221 6.00 9.47 3.56
C THR A 221 5.99 9.18 5.05
N ARG A 222 4.82 9.02 5.62
CA ARG A 222 4.62 8.74 7.03
C ARG A 222 3.67 7.57 7.20
N GLU A 223 4.05 6.66 8.08
CA GLU A 223 3.17 5.59 8.48
C GLU A 223 2.05 6.14 9.37
N VAL A 224 0.81 5.80 9.02
CA VAL A 224 -0.42 6.21 9.73
C VAL A 224 -1.35 5.02 9.91
N ALA A 225 -2.09 5.04 11.02
CA ALA A 225 -3.21 4.13 11.22
C ALA A 225 -4.47 4.78 10.67
N ILE A 226 -5.07 4.19 9.65
CA ILE A 226 -6.30 4.68 9.01
C ILE A 226 -7.46 3.76 9.39
N ARG A 227 -8.59 4.38 9.72
CA ARG A 227 -9.80 3.66 10.06
C ARG A 227 -10.53 3.20 8.81
N HIS A 228 -10.70 1.91 8.65
CA HIS A 228 -11.55 1.29 7.65
C HIS A 228 -13.03 1.47 8.04
N ARG A 229 -13.95 1.48 7.06
CA ARG A 229 -15.40 1.65 7.27
C ARG A 229 -16.01 0.67 8.29
N ASN A 230 -15.50 -0.55 8.37
CA ASN A 230 -15.96 -1.58 9.33
C ASN A 230 -15.42 -1.36 10.75
N GLY A 231 -14.60 -0.34 10.98
CA GLY A 231 -14.00 -0.01 12.27
C GLY A 231 -12.60 -0.57 12.50
N ASP A 232 -12.08 -1.41 11.61
CA ASP A 232 -10.72 -1.93 11.67
C ASP A 232 -9.69 -0.81 11.44
N SER A 233 -8.49 -0.99 11.97
CA SER A 233 -7.37 -0.11 11.75
C SER A 233 -6.40 -0.70 10.72
N LEU A 234 -6.14 0.02 9.65
CA LEU A 234 -5.21 -0.34 8.60
C LEU A 234 -3.90 0.43 8.77
N SER A 235 -2.77 -0.26 8.61
CA SER A 235 -1.46 0.40 8.56
C SER A 235 -1.18 0.84 7.12
N MET A 236 -1.03 2.14 6.92
CA MET A 236 -0.80 2.71 5.60
C MET A 236 0.34 3.72 5.63
N ASP A 237 1.08 3.79 4.53
CA ASP A 237 1.98 4.90 4.25
C ASP A 237 1.20 6.02 3.57
N LEU A 238 1.15 7.19 4.21
CA LEU A 238 0.54 8.40 3.67
C LEU A 238 1.63 9.39 3.26
N THR A 239 1.61 9.77 1.98
CA THR A 239 2.45 10.84 1.45
C THR A 239 1.55 12.01 1.04
N LEU A 240 1.78 13.20 1.58
CA LEU A 240 1.07 14.41 1.20
C LEU A 240 1.95 15.31 0.34
N THR A 241 1.41 15.74 -0.79
CA THR A 241 2.07 16.66 -1.72
C THR A 241 1.13 17.84 -2.01
N PRO A 242 1.56 19.05 -1.77
CA PRO A 242 0.77 20.23 -2.11
C PRO A 242 0.62 20.40 -3.61
N MET A 243 -0.55 20.81 -4.04
CA MET A 243 -0.88 21.09 -5.42
C MET A 243 -1.44 22.52 -5.55
N TYR A 244 -0.83 23.30 -6.44
CA TYR A 244 -1.31 24.65 -6.73
C TYR A 244 -2.21 24.64 -7.94
N LEU A 245 -3.47 24.96 -7.69
CA LEU A 245 -4.42 25.41 -8.68
C LEU A 245 -4.96 26.80 -8.24
N ARG A 246 -6.20 27.11 -8.51
CA ARG A 246 -6.81 28.38 -8.07
C ARG A 246 -6.95 28.46 -6.54
N GLN A 247 -6.97 27.32 -5.87
CA GLN A 247 -7.00 27.16 -4.42
C GLN A 247 -5.94 26.14 -4.00
N PRO A 248 -5.38 26.26 -2.78
CA PRO A 248 -4.45 25.27 -2.26
C PRO A 248 -5.17 23.93 -2.04
N LEU A 249 -4.66 22.88 -2.67
CA LEU A 249 -5.10 21.50 -2.55
C LEU A 249 -3.93 20.62 -2.15
N TYR A 250 -4.22 19.44 -1.64
CA TYR A 250 -3.20 18.44 -1.28
C TYR A 250 -3.54 17.12 -1.93
N ILE A 251 -2.53 16.51 -2.56
CA ILE A 251 -2.62 15.14 -3.06
C ILE A 251 -2.09 14.23 -1.97
N GLY A 252 -2.93 13.34 -1.46
CA GLY A 252 -2.56 12.24 -0.59
C GLY A 252 -2.41 10.97 -1.40
N LEU A 253 -1.27 10.28 -1.22
CA LEU A 253 -1.07 8.93 -1.74
C LEU A 253 -1.06 7.97 -0.56
N LEU A 254 -1.88 6.93 -0.64
CA LEU A 254 -2.02 5.87 0.34
C LEU A 254 -1.49 4.57 -0.24
N HIS A 255 -0.52 4.00 0.46
CA HIS A 255 0.02 2.68 0.15
C HIS A 255 -0.28 1.72 1.29
N ASP A 256 -0.94 0.60 1.01
CA ASP A 256 -1.24 -0.42 2.02
C ASP A 256 0.02 -1.23 2.36
N ILE A 257 0.52 -1.07 3.58
CA ILE A 257 1.69 -1.79 4.11
C ILE A 257 1.30 -2.94 5.03
N THR A 258 0.01 -3.28 5.15
CA THR A 258 -0.48 -4.29 6.08
C THR A 258 0.16 -5.66 5.82
N HIS A 259 0.19 -6.08 4.56
CA HIS A 259 0.82 -7.36 4.17
C HIS A 259 2.33 -7.35 4.38
N HIS A 260 2.99 -6.23 4.12
CA HIS A 260 4.43 -6.08 4.34
C HIS A 260 4.78 -6.24 5.83
N LYS A 261 4.04 -5.56 6.70
CA LYS A 261 4.20 -5.68 8.16
C LYS A 261 3.92 -7.08 8.68
N GLN A 262 2.83 -7.69 8.23
CA GLN A 262 2.52 -9.07 8.62
C GLN A 262 3.63 -10.03 8.21
N SER A 263 4.20 -9.84 7.02
CA SER A 263 5.32 -10.64 6.54
C SER A 263 6.60 -10.39 7.34
N GLU A 264 6.90 -9.14 7.67
CA GLU A 264 8.03 -8.76 8.50
C GLU A 264 7.90 -9.32 9.92
N ASP A 265 6.74 -9.18 10.55
CA ASP A 265 6.42 -9.76 11.85
C ASP A 265 6.52 -11.30 11.82
N ALA A 266 6.02 -11.92 10.76
CA ALA A 266 6.11 -13.38 10.59
C ALA A 266 7.57 -13.84 10.43
N LEU A 267 8.37 -13.13 9.65
CA LEU A 267 9.80 -13.37 9.49
C LEU A 267 10.55 -13.18 10.82
N GLN A 268 10.21 -12.13 11.56
CA GLN A 268 10.81 -11.85 12.86
C GLN A 268 10.46 -12.94 13.88
N ARG A 269 9.18 -13.36 13.92
CA ARG A 269 8.76 -14.50 14.77
C ARG A 269 9.48 -15.80 14.37
N ALA A 270 9.57 -16.10 13.08
CA ALA A 270 10.27 -17.28 12.58
C ALA A 270 11.79 -17.23 12.88
N ALA A 271 12.37 -16.03 12.91
CA ALA A 271 13.79 -15.85 13.24
C ALA A 271 14.10 -16.01 14.73
N TYR A 272 13.15 -15.68 15.62
CA TYR A 272 13.38 -15.58 17.06
C TYR A 272 12.63 -16.59 17.92
N LEU A 273 11.55 -17.20 17.42
CA LEU A 273 10.76 -18.19 18.16
C LEU A 273 10.98 -19.60 17.65
N ASP A 274 10.92 -20.59 18.56
CA ASP A 274 10.84 -21.99 18.19
C ASP A 274 9.46 -22.33 17.61
N SER A 275 9.44 -23.04 16.49
CA SER A 275 8.22 -23.31 15.74
C SER A 275 7.20 -24.16 16.50
N LEU A 276 7.68 -25.10 17.36
CA LEU A 276 6.83 -25.98 18.15
C LEU A 276 6.36 -25.31 19.43
N THR A 277 7.29 -24.80 20.22
CA THR A 277 7.02 -24.36 21.60
C THR A 277 6.65 -22.89 21.75
N LYS A 278 6.87 -22.08 20.72
CA LYS A 278 6.55 -20.64 20.66
C LYS A 278 7.33 -19.75 21.64
N ILE A 279 8.23 -20.30 22.47
CA ILE A 279 9.23 -19.53 23.23
C ILE A 279 10.43 -19.18 22.34
N ALA A 280 11.42 -18.47 22.85
CA ALA A 280 12.62 -18.13 22.09
C ALA A 280 13.33 -19.39 21.54
N ASN A 281 13.87 -19.30 20.34
CA ASN A 281 14.73 -20.31 19.77
C ASN A 281 16.21 -20.11 20.18
N ARG A 282 17.05 -21.08 19.84
CA ARG A 282 18.50 -21.01 20.10
C ARG A 282 19.15 -19.73 19.58
N ARG A 283 18.78 -19.28 18.37
CA ARG A 283 19.36 -18.08 17.76
C ARG A 283 19.03 -16.82 18.55
N HIS A 284 17.80 -16.70 19.01
CA HIS A 284 17.40 -15.60 19.86
C HIS A 284 18.14 -15.63 21.20
N PHE A 285 18.24 -16.82 21.82
CA PHE A 285 19.00 -17.02 23.04
C PHE A 285 20.46 -16.57 22.90
N ASP A 286 21.15 -16.98 21.83
CA ASP A 286 22.55 -16.64 21.61
C ASP A 286 22.75 -15.12 21.48
N THR A 287 21.83 -14.44 20.77
CA THR A 287 21.84 -12.97 20.62
C THR A 287 21.54 -12.26 21.94
N PHE A 288 20.58 -12.77 22.71
CA PHE A 288 20.19 -12.22 24.00
C PHE A 288 21.29 -12.40 25.07
N LEU A 289 21.91 -13.58 25.12
CA LEU A 289 23.04 -13.87 25.99
C LEU A 289 24.19 -12.89 25.72
N GLU A 290 24.53 -12.62 24.45
CA GLU A 290 25.56 -11.63 24.12
C GLU A 290 25.25 -10.26 24.68
N LYS A 291 24.02 -9.79 24.49
CA LYS A 291 23.55 -8.48 24.96
C LYS A 291 23.63 -8.38 26.49
N GLU A 292 23.09 -9.36 27.21
CA GLU A 292 23.05 -9.37 28.67
C GLU A 292 24.44 -9.62 29.28
N TRP A 293 25.31 -10.38 28.61
CA TRP A 293 26.71 -10.51 28.98
C TRP A 293 27.42 -9.16 29.00
N GLN A 294 27.32 -8.40 27.90
CA GLN A 294 27.93 -7.07 27.83
C GLN A 294 27.34 -6.09 28.85
N ARG A 295 26.08 -6.24 29.18
CA ARG A 295 25.41 -5.46 30.23
C ARG A 295 25.95 -5.82 31.61
N ALA A 296 26.05 -7.11 31.89
CA ALA A 296 26.57 -7.61 33.16
C ALA A 296 28.04 -7.21 33.39
N VAL A 297 28.90 -7.26 32.36
CA VAL A 297 30.30 -6.78 32.41
C VAL A 297 30.36 -5.28 32.78
N ARG A 298 29.49 -4.44 32.17
CA ARG A 298 29.46 -2.99 32.46
C ARG A 298 28.97 -2.68 33.86
N ASN A 299 27.99 -3.41 34.36
CA ASN A 299 27.31 -3.14 35.61
C ASN A 299 27.97 -3.88 36.80
N GLY A 300 28.87 -4.83 36.52
CA GLY A 300 29.45 -5.71 37.55
C GLY A 300 28.40 -6.64 38.19
N SER A 301 27.30 -6.95 37.47
CA SER A 301 26.19 -7.74 37.99
C SER A 301 26.33 -9.24 37.68
N ALA A 302 25.68 -10.07 38.50
CA ALA A 302 25.62 -11.50 38.29
C ALA A 302 24.79 -11.86 37.04
N LEU A 303 25.21 -12.92 36.35
CA LEU A 303 24.47 -13.51 35.24
C LEU A 303 24.35 -15.03 35.49
N SER A 304 23.14 -15.56 35.55
CA SER A 304 22.86 -16.96 35.80
C SER A 304 22.25 -17.64 34.59
N LEU A 305 22.80 -18.80 34.23
CA LEU A 305 22.30 -19.66 33.17
C LEU A 305 21.76 -20.94 33.75
N VAL A 306 20.60 -21.34 33.32
CA VAL A 306 19.95 -22.61 33.61
C VAL A 306 19.88 -23.42 32.33
N VAL A 307 20.39 -24.64 32.31
CA VAL A 307 20.24 -25.62 31.22
C VAL A 307 19.38 -26.75 31.73
N LEU A 308 18.35 -27.12 31.00
CA LEU A 308 17.33 -28.07 31.41
C LEU A 308 17.09 -29.09 30.29
N ASP A 309 16.90 -30.35 30.70
CA ASP A 309 16.64 -31.45 29.77
C ASP A 309 15.50 -32.31 30.33
N VAL A 310 14.58 -32.71 29.44
CA VAL A 310 13.43 -33.57 29.84
C VAL A 310 13.90 -35.02 30.01
N ASP A 311 13.77 -35.55 31.23
CA ASP A 311 14.25 -36.85 31.59
C ASP A 311 13.57 -37.98 30.79
N HIS A 312 14.38 -38.85 30.18
CA HIS A 312 13.94 -40.02 29.42
C HIS A 312 12.99 -39.71 28.27
N PHE A 313 13.06 -38.51 27.66
CA PHE A 313 12.16 -38.05 26.62
C PHE A 313 12.08 -38.96 25.40
N LYS A 314 13.21 -39.63 25.03
CA LYS A 314 13.18 -40.66 23.99
C LYS A 314 12.26 -41.81 24.33
N LEU A 315 12.28 -42.33 25.58
CA LEU A 315 11.38 -43.40 26.02
C LEU A 315 9.92 -42.95 26.05
N TYR A 316 9.68 -41.67 26.32
CA TYR A 316 8.36 -41.07 26.23
C TYR A 316 7.82 -41.13 24.79
N ASN A 317 8.61 -40.64 23.82
CA ASN A 317 8.25 -40.69 22.41
C ASN A 317 8.05 -42.13 21.91
N ASP A 318 8.91 -43.06 22.31
CA ASP A 318 8.82 -44.46 21.92
C ASP A 318 7.56 -45.17 22.51
N SER A 319 7.00 -44.62 23.58
CA SER A 319 5.81 -45.22 24.23
C SER A 319 4.49 -44.56 23.81
N LEU A 320 4.47 -43.24 23.55
CA LEU A 320 3.25 -42.47 23.33
C LEU A 320 3.19 -41.80 21.93
N GLY A 321 4.29 -41.91 21.18
CA GLY A 321 4.41 -41.32 19.85
C GLY A 321 4.87 -39.86 19.85
N HIS A 322 5.40 -39.40 18.71
CA HIS A 322 5.89 -38.02 18.54
C HIS A 322 4.87 -36.94 18.81
N PRO A 323 3.56 -37.07 18.42
CA PRO A 323 2.57 -36.02 18.73
C PRO A 323 2.38 -35.80 20.24
N ALA A 324 2.49 -36.85 21.05
CA ALA A 324 2.42 -36.72 22.52
C ALA A 324 3.70 -36.05 23.05
N GLY A 325 4.87 -36.34 22.47
CA GLY A 325 6.12 -35.67 22.77
C GLY A 325 6.07 -34.18 22.46
N ASP A 326 5.55 -33.81 21.30
CA ASP A 326 5.38 -32.41 20.92
C ASP A 326 4.48 -31.66 21.91
N ALA A 327 3.34 -32.24 22.30
CA ALA A 327 2.45 -31.67 23.31
C ALA A 327 3.14 -31.55 24.68
N CYS A 328 3.95 -32.53 25.07
CA CYS A 328 4.75 -32.49 26.29
C CYS A 328 5.75 -31.32 26.26
N LEU A 329 6.51 -31.16 25.17
CA LEU A 329 7.47 -30.06 25.03
C LEU A 329 6.79 -28.69 25.05
N GLN A 330 5.59 -28.56 24.50
CA GLN A 330 4.80 -27.32 24.56
C GLN A 330 4.41 -26.98 26.01
N GLN A 331 3.97 -27.95 26.80
CA GLN A 331 3.60 -27.75 28.18
C GLN A 331 4.82 -27.43 29.06
N VAL A 332 5.94 -28.12 28.86
CA VAL A 332 7.20 -27.82 29.52
C VAL A 332 7.67 -26.39 29.17
N ALA A 333 7.63 -26.02 27.89
CA ALA A 333 7.99 -24.68 27.44
C ALA A 333 7.12 -23.60 28.11
N GLN A 334 5.82 -23.81 28.16
CA GLN A 334 4.89 -22.88 28.82
C GLN A 334 5.20 -22.78 30.31
N ALA A 335 5.49 -23.88 30.99
CA ALA A 335 5.83 -23.87 32.40
C ALA A 335 7.11 -23.06 32.68
N ILE A 336 8.17 -23.25 31.89
CA ILE A 336 9.43 -22.50 32.08
C ILE A 336 9.27 -21.02 31.73
N ASP A 337 8.50 -20.67 30.70
CA ASP A 337 8.30 -19.28 30.25
C ASP A 337 7.63 -18.42 31.34
N THR A 338 6.77 -19.00 32.17
CA THR A 338 6.12 -18.30 33.30
C THR A 338 7.12 -17.86 34.37
N HIS A 339 8.35 -18.36 34.36
CA HIS A 339 9.41 -17.99 35.29
C HIS A 339 10.37 -16.92 34.74
N ALA A 340 10.28 -16.58 33.45
CA ALA A 340 11.04 -15.51 32.82
C ALA A 340 10.25 -14.19 32.89
N CYS A 341 10.15 -13.60 34.08
CA CYS A 341 9.21 -12.47 34.33
C CYS A 341 9.81 -11.08 34.13
N ARG A 342 11.14 -10.94 34.05
CA ARG A 342 11.82 -9.64 33.99
C ARG A 342 12.33 -9.38 32.57
N PRO A 343 12.51 -8.10 32.16
CA PRO A 343 13.06 -7.77 30.83
C PRO A 343 14.46 -8.35 30.55
N GLY A 344 15.21 -8.71 31.61
CA GLY A 344 16.52 -9.34 31.52
C GLY A 344 16.49 -10.87 31.61
N ASP A 345 15.32 -11.49 31.70
CA ASP A 345 15.14 -12.94 31.74
C ASP A 345 14.68 -13.44 30.37
N LEU A 346 15.10 -14.65 29.99
CA LEU A 346 14.69 -15.30 28.74
C LEU A 346 14.59 -16.79 28.93
N ALA A 347 13.51 -17.40 28.48
CA ALA A 347 13.35 -18.85 28.30
C ALA A 347 13.45 -19.20 26.83
N ALA A 348 14.23 -20.21 26.46
CA ALA A 348 14.41 -20.63 25.08
C ALA A 348 14.48 -22.15 24.95
N ARG A 349 14.05 -22.65 23.80
CA ARG A 349 14.33 -24.04 23.40
C ARG A 349 15.68 -24.08 22.67
N TYR A 350 16.62 -24.80 23.22
CA TYR A 350 17.99 -24.90 22.69
C TYR A 350 18.10 -25.92 21.56
N GLY A 351 17.37 -27.05 21.66
CA GLY A 351 17.24 -28.08 20.64
C GLY A 351 16.64 -29.37 21.19
N GLY A 352 15.90 -30.13 20.41
CA GLY A 352 15.30 -31.37 20.84
C GLY A 352 14.44 -31.21 22.10
N GLU A 353 14.84 -31.88 23.19
CA GLU A 353 14.25 -31.82 24.53
C GLU A 353 14.97 -30.90 25.52
N GLU A 354 15.93 -30.08 25.00
CA GLU A 354 16.77 -29.21 25.80
C GLU A 354 16.24 -27.78 25.79
N PHE A 355 16.17 -27.19 26.98
CA PHE A 355 15.74 -25.77 27.18
C PHE A 355 16.83 -25.04 27.97
N VAL A 356 16.87 -23.72 27.78
CA VAL A 356 17.77 -22.83 28.49
C VAL A 356 17.03 -21.63 29.02
N MET A 357 17.45 -21.13 30.18
CA MET A 357 16.97 -19.86 30.71
C MET A 357 18.13 -19.00 31.15
N LEU A 358 18.04 -17.72 30.82
CA LEU A 358 18.99 -16.73 31.28
C LEU A 358 18.31 -15.80 32.30
N PHE A 359 18.95 -15.57 33.43
CA PHE A 359 18.50 -14.67 34.46
C PHE A 359 19.56 -13.58 34.71
N SER A 360 19.22 -12.35 34.35
CA SER A 360 20.09 -11.21 34.58
C SER A 360 19.96 -10.74 36.04
N GLU A 361 21.07 -10.17 36.58
CA GLU A 361 21.13 -9.61 37.95
C GLU A 361 20.64 -10.62 39.00
N THR A 362 20.91 -11.92 38.79
CA THR A 362 20.45 -12.99 39.68
C THR A 362 21.66 -13.79 40.19
N GLU A 363 21.82 -13.82 41.48
CA GLU A 363 22.88 -14.52 42.19
C GLU A 363 22.64 -16.03 42.27
N ALA A 364 23.68 -16.80 42.55
CA ALA A 364 23.66 -18.26 42.53
C ALA A 364 22.54 -18.87 43.41
N ASP A 365 22.29 -18.35 44.58
CA ASP A 365 21.25 -18.86 45.47
C ASP A 365 19.85 -18.54 44.92
N GLY A 366 19.65 -17.35 44.30
CA GLY A 366 18.41 -16.99 43.61
C GLY A 366 18.17 -17.84 42.39
N ALA A 367 19.19 -18.12 41.57
CA ALA A 367 19.11 -18.98 40.41
C ALA A 367 18.76 -20.43 40.80
N MET A 368 19.32 -20.95 41.90
CA MET A 368 18.97 -22.25 42.42
C MET A 368 17.51 -22.35 42.88
N LEU A 369 17.01 -21.32 43.56
CA LEU A 369 15.59 -21.27 43.97
C LEU A 369 14.65 -21.26 42.75
N LEU A 370 14.99 -20.47 41.72
CA LEU A 370 14.23 -20.40 40.47
C LEU A 370 14.26 -21.76 39.73
N ALA A 371 15.43 -22.39 39.62
CA ALA A 371 15.59 -23.67 38.98
C ALA A 371 14.79 -24.78 39.72
N GLU A 372 14.79 -24.78 41.04
CA GLU A 372 13.98 -25.75 41.81
C GLU A 372 12.48 -25.48 41.69
N ALA A 373 12.07 -24.20 41.64
CA ALA A 373 10.68 -23.86 41.38
C ALA A 373 10.23 -24.32 39.99
N ILE A 374 11.07 -24.18 38.96
CA ILE A 374 10.81 -24.66 37.60
C ILE A 374 10.68 -26.20 37.60
N ARG A 375 11.63 -26.89 38.22
CA ARG A 375 11.59 -28.38 38.34
C ARG A 375 10.29 -28.83 38.99
N GLY A 376 9.94 -28.25 40.13
CA GLY A 376 8.70 -28.54 40.86
C GLY A 376 7.44 -28.22 40.10
N HIS A 377 7.43 -27.10 39.33
CA HIS A 377 6.32 -26.72 38.47
C HIS A 377 6.09 -27.75 37.37
N ILE A 378 7.16 -28.19 36.67
CA ILE A 378 7.06 -29.21 35.62
C ILE A 378 6.57 -30.54 36.18
N GLU A 379 7.11 -30.97 37.34
CA GLU A 379 6.67 -32.20 38.02
C GLU A 379 5.18 -32.11 38.44
N SER A 380 4.71 -30.93 38.85
CA SER A 380 3.31 -30.68 39.25
C SER A 380 2.32 -30.74 38.08
N LEU A 381 2.76 -30.66 36.83
CA LEU A 381 1.92 -30.87 35.64
C LEU A 381 1.39 -32.32 35.56
N GLN A 382 2.03 -33.25 36.25
CA GLN A 382 1.67 -34.67 36.31
C GLN A 382 1.45 -35.30 34.92
N LEU A 383 2.31 -34.95 33.94
CA LEU A 383 2.26 -35.54 32.62
C LEU A 383 2.67 -37.01 32.70
N PRO A 384 1.81 -38.00 32.38
CA PRO A 384 2.12 -39.39 32.59
C PRO A 384 3.28 -39.87 31.73
N HIS A 385 4.31 -40.54 32.36
CA HIS A 385 5.42 -41.17 31.67
C HIS A 385 5.50 -42.67 31.99
N PRO A 386 4.75 -43.54 31.26
CA PRO A 386 4.56 -44.92 31.62
C PRO A 386 5.84 -45.77 31.68
N ARG A 387 6.90 -45.34 30.93
CA ARG A 387 8.15 -46.09 30.82
C ARG A 387 9.35 -45.41 31.49
N SER A 388 9.12 -44.33 32.23
CA SER A 388 10.23 -43.67 32.93
C SER A 388 10.65 -44.50 34.16
N PRO A 389 11.96 -44.74 34.32
CA PRO A 389 12.48 -45.37 35.52
C PRO A 389 12.65 -44.43 36.71
N THR A 390 12.48 -43.09 36.49
CA THR A 390 12.72 -42.07 37.53
C THR A 390 11.45 -41.70 38.26
N SER A 391 10.31 -41.50 37.54
CA SER A 391 9.03 -41.03 38.08
C SER A 391 7.89 -41.48 37.16
N PRO A 392 6.68 -41.73 37.64
CA PRO A 392 5.53 -41.99 36.80
C PRO A 392 5.08 -40.76 35.98
N TRP A 393 5.69 -39.62 36.24
CA TRP A 393 5.43 -38.34 35.57
C TRP A 393 6.67 -37.85 34.80
N ILE A 394 6.48 -36.95 33.85
CA ILE A 394 7.57 -36.18 33.22
C ILE A 394 8.32 -35.42 34.31
N THR A 395 9.62 -35.54 34.30
CA THR A 395 10.56 -34.79 35.14
C THR A 395 11.64 -34.16 34.31
N VAL A 396 12.38 -33.24 34.90
CA VAL A 396 13.50 -32.57 34.26
C VAL A 396 14.74 -32.58 35.14
N SER A 397 15.91 -32.76 34.52
CA SER A 397 17.18 -32.51 35.15
C SER A 397 17.67 -31.13 34.80
N ILE A 398 18.23 -30.39 35.78
CA ILE A 398 18.58 -28.99 35.62
C ILE A 398 20.02 -28.74 36.08
N GLY A 399 20.83 -28.09 35.25
CA GLY A 399 22.13 -27.53 35.57
C GLY A 399 22.10 -26.00 35.65
N VAL A 400 22.69 -25.46 36.71
CA VAL A 400 22.77 -24.02 36.96
C VAL A 400 24.22 -23.57 37.03
N ALA A 401 24.56 -22.47 36.37
CA ALA A 401 25.82 -21.78 36.51
C ALA A 401 25.63 -20.28 36.69
N THR A 402 26.41 -19.67 37.57
CA THR A 402 26.37 -18.23 37.85
C THR A 402 27.79 -17.65 37.78
N ILE A 403 27.91 -16.51 37.12
CA ILE A 403 29.15 -15.75 36.96
C ILE A 403 28.92 -14.26 37.19
N HIS A 404 29.94 -13.57 37.64
CA HIS A 404 30.10 -12.13 37.51
C HIS A 404 31.12 -11.90 36.39
N PRO A 405 30.67 -11.65 35.16
CA PRO A 405 31.56 -11.63 34.03
C PRO A 405 32.48 -10.41 34.02
N HIS A 406 33.75 -10.65 33.65
CA HIS A 406 34.73 -9.58 33.43
C HIS A 406 35.09 -9.50 31.93
N GLN A 407 35.78 -8.43 31.53
CA GLN A 407 36.09 -8.17 30.09
C GLN A 407 36.92 -9.30 29.44
N LEU A 408 37.65 -10.09 30.20
CA LEU A 408 38.52 -11.18 29.70
C LEU A 408 37.86 -12.54 29.81
N ASP A 409 36.65 -12.67 30.31
CA ASP A 409 35.93 -13.91 30.43
C ASP A 409 35.24 -14.27 29.12
N ASP A 410 35.25 -15.59 28.78
CA ASP A 410 34.50 -16.12 27.65
C ASP A 410 33.12 -16.59 28.11
N ARG A 411 32.08 -16.09 27.45
CA ARG A 411 30.67 -16.47 27.70
C ARG A 411 30.44 -17.98 27.52
N ALA A 412 31.23 -18.67 26.66
CA ALA A 412 31.17 -20.12 26.49
C ALA A 412 31.41 -20.86 27.81
N THR A 413 32.21 -20.28 28.70
CA THR A 413 32.49 -20.86 30.03
C THR A 413 31.21 -21.00 30.87
N LEU A 414 30.30 -20.04 30.79
CA LEU A 414 29.02 -20.09 31.52
C LEU A 414 28.16 -21.26 31.05
N PHE A 415 28.08 -21.44 29.71
CA PHE A 415 27.29 -22.54 29.12
C PHE A 415 27.86 -23.90 29.48
N VAL A 416 29.19 -24.09 29.32
CA VAL A 416 29.88 -25.36 29.66
C VAL A 416 29.74 -25.67 31.15
N ALA A 417 29.77 -24.68 32.04
CA ALA A 417 29.58 -24.87 33.47
C ALA A 417 28.16 -25.36 33.83
N ALA A 418 27.14 -24.77 33.18
CA ALA A 418 25.73 -25.17 33.37
C ALA A 418 25.46 -26.56 32.79
N ASP A 419 26.00 -26.88 31.61
CA ASP A 419 25.88 -28.19 30.98
C ASP A 419 26.54 -29.28 31.82
N ARG A 420 27.72 -29.02 32.37
CA ARG A 420 28.38 -29.93 33.30
C ARG A 420 27.55 -30.18 34.56
N ALA A 421 26.91 -29.13 35.13
CA ALA A 421 26.00 -29.28 36.25
C ALA A 421 24.79 -30.14 35.90
N LEU A 422 24.24 -29.97 34.70
CA LEU A 422 23.14 -30.78 34.16
C LEU A 422 23.55 -32.25 34.04
N TYR A 423 24.78 -32.53 33.52
CA TYR A 423 25.30 -33.87 33.45
C TYR A 423 25.35 -34.54 34.82
N VAL A 424 25.85 -33.83 35.84
CA VAL A 424 25.88 -34.32 37.25
C VAL A 424 24.46 -34.58 37.78
N ALA A 425 23.47 -33.75 37.43
CA ALA A 425 22.09 -33.97 37.78
C ALA A 425 21.53 -35.26 37.16
N LYS A 426 21.84 -35.53 35.88
CA LYS A 426 21.45 -36.76 35.18
C LYS A 426 22.06 -38.00 35.78
N GLU A 427 23.39 -37.98 36.10
CA GLU A 427 24.07 -39.10 36.76
C GLU A 427 23.62 -39.31 38.21
N GLY A 428 23.26 -38.25 38.92
CA GLY A 428 22.79 -38.28 40.30
C GLY A 428 21.38 -38.86 40.52
N GLY A 429 20.73 -39.42 39.46
CA GLY A 429 19.41 -40.01 39.55
C GLY A 429 18.29 -39.23 38.87
N ARG A 430 18.63 -38.14 38.17
CA ARG A 430 17.67 -37.26 37.47
C ARG A 430 16.70 -36.51 38.40
N ASN A 431 15.72 -35.84 37.86
CA ASN A 431 14.70 -35.07 38.58
C ASN A 431 15.31 -34.21 39.72
N GLN A 432 16.35 -33.48 39.44
CA GLN A 432 17.07 -32.66 40.42
C GLN A 432 17.79 -31.49 39.78
N VAL A 433 18.13 -30.51 40.61
CA VAL A 433 18.93 -29.35 40.25
C VAL A 433 20.36 -29.52 40.77
N ARG A 434 21.35 -29.20 39.95
CA ARG A 434 22.77 -29.10 40.35
C ARG A 434 23.32 -27.74 39.91
N ALA A 435 24.25 -27.20 40.69
CA ALA A 435 24.86 -25.92 40.36
C ALA A 435 26.39 -26.00 40.36
N THR A 436 26.98 -25.19 39.47
CA THR A 436 28.41 -24.86 39.48
C THR A 436 28.57 -23.38 39.78
N ARG A 437 29.34 -23.05 40.85
CA ARG A 437 29.62 -21.66 41.23
C ARG A 437 30.97 -21.19 40.71
N SER A 438 31.06 -19.94 40.28
CA SER A 438 32.35 -19.31 39.94
C SER A 438 33.32 -19.41 41.12
N GLY A 439 34.60 -19.74 40.85
CA GLY A 439 35.61 -19.96 41.87
C GLY A 439 35.63 -21.36 42.50
N SER A 440 34.72 -22.27 42.13
CA SER A 440 34.80 -23.67 42.54
C SER A 440 35.86 -24.45 41.72
N THR A 441 36.36 -25.57 42.28
CA THR A 441 37.27 -26.47 41.53
C THR A 441 36.68 -26.96 40.22
N ALA A 442 35.34 -27.15 40.16
CA ALA A 442 34.60 -27.49 38.99
C ALA A 442 34.62 -26.35 37.93
N TRP A 443 34.55 -25.11 38.37
CA TRP A 443 34.62 -23.93 37.51
C TRP A 443 36.00 -23.75 36.89
N GLU A 444 37.06 -23.90 37.68
CA GLU A 444 38.46 -23.83 37.19
C GLU A 444 38.75 -24.89 36.16
N THR A 445 38.20 -26.11 36.35
CA THR A 445 38.33 -27.21 35.37
C THR A 445 37.63 -26.86 34.06
N VAL A 446 36.43 -26.21 34.10
CA VAL A 446 35.69 -25.77 32.93
C VAL A 446 36.47 -24.67 32.19
N LYS A 447 37.00 -23.69 32.92
CA LYS A 447 37.81 -22.60 32.35
C LYS A 447 39.04 -23.11 31.61
N ALA A 448 39.69 -24.13 32.15
CA ALA A 448 40.83 -24.81 31.52
C ALA A 448 40.45 -25.60 30.25
N LEU A 449 39.23 -26.09 30.16
CA LEU A 449 38.70 -26.81 28.99
C LEU A 449 38.30 -25.87 27.83
N VAL A 450 37.77 -24.68 28.13
CA VAL A 450 37.34 -23.68 27.13
C VAL A 450 38.52 -22.93 26.51
N LEU A 451 39.64 -22.81 27.27
CA LEU A 451 40.87 -22.14 26.82
C LEU A 451 41.82 -23.04 26.02
N ARG A 452 41.50 -24.30 25.80
CA ARG A 452 42.20 -25.26 24.93
C ARG A 452 41.45 -25.43 23.61
#